data_01de69b1ae12ee7c887aa55ff34ae2e5
#
_entry.id   01de69b1ae12ee7c887aa55ff34ae2e5
#
_cell.length_a   1.000
_cell.length_b   1.000
_cell.length_c   1.000
_cell.angle_alpha   90.00
_cell.angle_beta   90.00
_cell.angle_gamma   90.00
#
_symmetry.space_group_name_H-M   'P 1'
#
loop_
_entity.id
_entity.type
_entity.pdbx_description
1 polymer ?
#
loop_
_entity_poly.entity_id
_entity_poly.type
_entity_poly.pdbx_seq_one_letter_code
_entity_poly.pdbx_strand_id
1 'polypeptide(L)' 'MRDNRGIFPRNFTSDLHESTAWLAAETGISEKAARDWLRRELRREKGLYDPDELIELRDYIRRS' A
#
# COMPACT_ATOMS: atom_id res chain seq x y z
N MET A 1 -6.15 20.41 -13.58
CA MET A 1 -5.93 19.23 -13.65
C MET A 1 -5.79 18.61 -12.41
N ARG A 2 -6.02 17.50 -12.27
CA ARG A 2 -5.96 16.96 -11.15
C ARG A 2 -4.74 16.38 -10.94
N ASP A 3 -4.21 16.37 -9.89
CA ASP A 3 -3.03 15.69 -9.70
C ASP A 3 -3.39 14.36 -9.14
N ASN A 4 -2.43 13.46 -9.12
CA ASN A 4 -2.64 12.14 -8.68
C ASN A 4 -1.97 11.82 -7.40
N ARG A 5 -1.71 12.82 -6.60
CA ARG A 5 -1.11 12.53 -5.35
C ARG A 5 -1.99 11.66 -4.55
N GLY A 6 -1.48 10.65 -3.95
CA GLY A 6 -2.24 9.74 -3.16
C GLY A 6 -3.05 8.74 -3.94
N ILE A 7 -3.00 8.81 -5.26
CA ILE A 7 -3.74 7.89 -6.07
C ILE A 7 -2.77 6.91 -6.69
N PHE A 8 -2.97 5.67 -6.39
CA PHE A 8 -2.08 4.63 -6.86
C PHE A 8 -2.52 4.19 -8.25
N PRO A 9 -1.59 4.06 -9.21
CA PRO A 9 -1.97 3.68 -10.58
C PRO A 9 -2.54 2.26 -10.60
N ARG A 10 -3.68 2.12 -11.19
CA ARG A 10 -4.37 0.86 -11.11
C ARG A 10 -3.83 -0.22 -11.98
N ASN A 11 -3.04 0.11 -12.96
CA ASN A 11 -2.50 -0.92 -13.83
C ASN A 11 -1.08 -1.24 -13.54
N PHE A 12 -0.53 -0.85 -12.40
CA PHE A 12 0.82 -1.20 -12.05
C PHE A 12 0.82 -2.04 -10.81
N THR A 13 1.77 -2.97 -10.73
CA THR A 13 2.07 -3.60 -9.47
C THR A 13 3.25 -2.85 -8.86
N SER A 14 3.42 -2.96 -7.57
CA SER A 14 4.48 -2.27 -6.86
C SER A 14 5.26 -3.24 -6.02
N ASP A 15 6.55 -2.97 -5.86
CA ASP A 15 7.35 -3.82 -5.00
C ASP A 15 7.11 -3.42 -3.54
N LEU A 16 7.79 -4.12 -2.65
CA LEU A 16 7.59 -3.89 -1.22
C LEU A 16 7.93 -2.45 -0.83
N HIS A 17 9.02 -1.95 -1.37
CA HIS A 17 9.47 -0.60 -1.01
C HIS A 17 8.44 0.45 -1.42
N GLU A 18 7.99 0.38 -2.66
CA GLU A 18 7.01 1.34 -3.15
C GLU A 18 5.69 1.20 -2.43
N SER A 19 5.26 -0.04 -2.21
CA SER A 19 3.99 -0.28 -1.56
C SER A 19 4.01 0.22 -0.12
N THR A 20 5.13 0.01 0.57
CA THR A 20 5.28 0.46 1.94
C THR A 20 5.20 1.98 2.02
N ALA A 21 5.93 2.67 1.13
CA ALA A 21 5.91 4.12 1.16
C ALA A 21 4.53 4.67 0.87
N TRP A 22 3.86 4.09 -0.13
CA TRP A 22 2.52 4.54 -0.48
C TRP A 22 1.55 4.32 0.68
N LEU A 23 1.59 3.13 1.26
CA LEU A 23 0.65 2.79 2.32
C LEU A 23 0.87 3.67 3.55
N ALA A 24 2.12 3.92 3.90
CA ALA A 24 2.43 4.77 5.03
C ALA A 24 1.89 6.18 4.79
N ALA A 25 2.09 6.70 3.59
CA ALA A 25 1.63 8.04 3.28
C ALA A 25 0.11 8.13 3.31
N GLU A 26 -0.56 7.10 2.83
CA GLU A 26 -2.02 7.13 2.76
C GLU A 26 -2.68 6.96 4.11
N THR A 27 -2.04 6.26 5.02
CA THR A 27 -2.66 5.95 6.30
C THR A 27 -2.07 6.73 7.46
N GLY A 28 -0.96 7.39 7.24
CA GLY A 28 -0.33 8.16 8.32
C GLY A 28 0.46 7.31 9.30
N ILE A 29 0.68 6.05 9.01
CA ILE A 29 1.46 5.21 9.90
C ILE A 29 2.92 5.22 9.44
N SER A 30 3.80 4.69 10.26
CA SER A 30 5.20 4.65 9.91
C SER A 30 5.44 3.61 8.81
N GLU A 31 6.56 3.76 8.11
CA GLU A 31 6.89 2.78 7.08
C GLU A 31 7.10 1.41 7.67
N LYS A 32 7.64 1.34 8.87
CA LYS A 32 7.83 0.05 9.51
C LYS A 32 6.48 -0.62 9.76
N ALA A 33 5.51 0.14 10.25
CA ALA A 33 4.19 -0.41 10.49
C ALA A 33 3.52 -0.81 9.17
N ALA A 34 3.69 0.02 8.14
CA ALA A 34 3.11 -0.30 6.85
C ALA A 34 3.69 -1.59 6.29
N ARG A 35 5.01 -1.77 6.44
CA ARG A 35 5.65 -2.98 5.97
C ARG A 35 5.13 -4.20 6.71
N ASP A 36 4.93 -4.06 8.03
CA ASP A 36 4.40 -5.17 8.81
C ASP A 36 3.00 -5.54 8.34
N TRP A 37 2.16 -4.53 8.05
CA TRP A 37 0.84 -4.80 7.54
C TRP A 37 0.90 -5.56 6.24
N LEU A 38 1.77 -5.13 5.31
CA LEU A 38 1.87 -5.78 4.02
C LEU A 38 2.31 -7.22 4.16
N ARG A 39 3.30 -7.46 4.99
CA ARG A 39 3.82 -8.80 5.13
C ARG A 39 2.84 -9.72 5.83
N ARG A 40 2.06 -9.18 6.75
CA ARG A 40 1.13 -10.01 7.49
C ARG A 40 -0.15 -10.26 6.71
N GLU A 41 -0.66 -9.23 6.06
CA GLU A 41 -1.95 -9.36 5.42
C GLU A 41 -1.88 -9.86 3.99
N LEU A 42 -0.87 -9.47 3.25
CA LEU A 42 -0.80 -9.84 1.84
C LEU A 42 0.20 -10.95 1.56
N ARG A 43 1.26 -11.03 2.33
CA ARG A 43 2.17 -12.17 2.26
C ARG A 43 2.66 -12.49 0.86
N ARG A 44 3.14 -11.53 0.16
CA ARG A 44 3.65 -11.75 -1.19
C ARG A 44 5.10 -12.16 -1.15
N GLU A 45 5.39 -13.34 -1.62
CA GLU A 45 6.76 -13.80 -1.63
C GLU A 45 7.61 -13.05 -2.61
N LYS A 46 7.05 -12.70 -3.73
CA LYS A 46 7.83 -12.01 -4.72
C LYS A 46 7.85 -10.52 -4.55
N GLY A 47 7.13 -10.03 -3.60
CA GLY A 47 7.17 -8.62 -3.30
C GLY A 47 6.45 -7.72 -4.28
N LEU A 48 5.57 -8.28 -5.08
CA LEU A 48 4.78 -7.47 -5.99
C LEU A 48 3.35 -7.46 -5.51
N TYR A 49 2.79 -6.28 -5.38
CA TYR A 49 1.45 -6.10 -4.85
C TYR A 49 0.55 -5.45 -5.87
N ASP A 50 -0.66 -5.94 -5.97
CA ASP A 50 -1.64 -5.37 -6.89
C ASP A 50 -2.23 -4.10 -6.31
N PRO A 51 -2.55 -3.12 -7.15
CA PRO A 51 -3.16 -1.88 -6.64
C PRO A 51 -4.44 -2.12 -5.89
N ASP A 52 -5.28 -3.03 -6.35
CA ASP A 52 -6.55 -3.29 -5.68
C ASP A 52 -6.34 -3.81 -4.27
N GLU A 53 -5.36 -4.68 -4.10
CA GLU A 53 -5.06 -5.20 -2.78
C GLU A 53 -4.56 -4.11 -1.86
N LEU A 54 -3.75 -3.21 -2.40
CA LEU A 54 -3.21 -2.13 -1.60
C LEU A 54 -4.30 -1.17 -1.17
N ILE A 55 -5.23 -0.89 -2.07
CA ILE A 55 -6.33 0.01 -1.75
C ILE A 55 -7.22 -0.61 -0.67
N GLU A 56 -7.49 -1.89 -0.77
CA GLU A 56 -8.29 -2.56 0.24
C GLU A 56 -7.60 -2.55 1.59
N LEU A 57 -6.29 -2.79 1.60
CA LEU A 57 -5.56 -2.78 2.85
C LEU A 57 -5.54 -1.39 3.46
N ARG A 58 -5.36 -0.37 2.62
CA ARG A 58 -5.41 0.99 3.11
C ARG A 58 -6.72 1.28 3.81
N ASP A 59 -7.82 0.89 3.17
CA ASP A 59 -9.13 1.15 3.74
C ASP A 59 -9.33 0.37 5.03
N TYR A 60 -8.81 -0.84 5.07
CA TYR A 60 -8.92 -1.64 6.28
C TYR A 60 -8.18 -0.99 7.44
N ILE A 61 -6.97 -0.49 7.19
CA ILE A 61 -6.20 0.17 8.23
C ILE A 61 -6.92 1.42 8.70
N ARG A 62 -7.49 2.16 7.77
CA ARG A 62 -8.16 3.40 8.14
C ARG A 62 -9.41 3.18 8.97
N ARG A 63 -10.00 2.01 8.84
CA ARG A 63 -11.18 1.71 9.63
C ARG A 63 -10.84 1.10 10.97
N SER A 64 -9.63 0.69 11.16
CA SER A 64 -9.24 0.01 12.40
C SER A 64 -9.17 0.94 13.60
#